data_bb1de748060c8f518c6a34b6248c46be
#
_entry.id   bb1de748060c8f518c6a34b6248c46be
#
_cell.length_a   1.000
_cell.length_b   1.000
_cell.length_c   1.000
_cell.angle_alpha   90.00
_cell.angle_beta   90.00
_cell.angle_gamma   90.00
#
_symmetry.space_group_name_H-M   'P 1'
#
loop_
_entity.id
_entity.type
_entity.pdbx_description
1 polymer ?
#
loop_
_entity_poly.entity_id
_entity_poly.type
_entity_poly.pdbx_seq_one_letter_code
_entity_poly.pdbx_strand_id
1 'polypeptide(L)' 'MTSAAGYEIRSEARGSHWIAWVSRNGDPKPHGSVVLIGQTQDEAEANARRWAEKT' A
#
# COMPACT_ATOMS: atom_id res chain seq x y z
N MET A 1 9.78 -6.28 12.08
CA MET A 1 9.92 -6.21 11.70
C MET A 1 9.91 -5.96 10.81
N THR A 2 9.99 -5.76 10.34
CA THR A 2 10.07 -5.39 9.67
C THR A 2 10.14 -5.44 8.44
N SER A 3 10.14 -4.76 7.79
CA SER A 3 10.11 -4.80 6.51
C SER A 3 11.35 -5.13 5.90
N ALA A 4 11.61 -6.36 5.80
CA ALA A 4 12.82 -6.82 5.18
C ALA A 4 12.95 -6.32 3.76
N ALA A 5 11.83 -5.95 3.16
CA ALA A 5 11.85 -5.48 1.78
C ALA A 5 12.13 -3.99 1.66
N GLY A 6 12.18 -3.27 2.77
CA GLY A 6 12.47 -1.85 2.72
C GLY A 6 11.31 -0.99 2.28
N TYR A 7 10.09 -1.48 2.47
CA TYR A 7 8.90 -0.69 2.16
C TYR A 7 7.86 -0.87 3.24
N GLU A 8 6.87 0.02 3.23
CA GLU A 8 5.73 -0.05 4.13
C GLU A 8 4.46 -0.03 3.31
N ILE A 9 3.43 -0.69 3.83
CA ILE A 9 2.10 -0.63 3.24
C ILE A 9 1.29 0.35 4.07
N ARG A 10 0.71 1.34 3.42
CA ARG A 10 -0.14 2.32 4.08
C ARG A 10 -1.52 2.25 3.46
N SER A 11 -2.53 2.63 4.24
CA SER A 11 -3.90 2.59 3.74
C SER A 11 -4.68 3.74 4.34
N GLU A 12 -5.78 4.09 3.68
CA GLU A 12 -6.62 5.19 4.10
C GLU A 12 -8.04 4.95 3.61
N ALA A 13 -9.01 5.27 4.44
CA ALA A 13 -10.41 5.15 4.05
C ALA A 13 -10.79 6.31 3.14
N ARG A 14 -11.52 6.01 2.07
CA ARG A 14 -11.98 7.02 1.14
C ARG A 14 -13.44 6.74 0.81
N GLY A 15 -14.35 7.41 1.53
CA GLY A 15 -15.76 7.21 1.28
C GLY A 15 -16.15 5.77 1.53
N SER A 16 -16.64 5.09 0.49
CA SER A 16 -17.11 3.73 0.63
C SER A 16 -16.05 2.70 0.28
N HIS A 17 -14.82 3.11 0.06
CA HIS A 17 -13.76 2.16 -0.27
C HIS A 17 -12.48 2.56 0.44
N TRP A 18 -11.47 1.71 0.32
CA TRP A 18 -10.17 1.96 0.91
C TRP A 18 -9.14 2.03 -0.19
N ILE A 19 -8.11 2.83 0.04
CA ILE A 19 -6.95 2.84 -0.84
C ILE A 19 -5.75 2.42 -0.03
N ALA A 20 -4.76 1.86 -0.72
CA ALA A 20 -3.50 1.48 -0.08
C ALA A 20 -2.38 1.72 -1.07
N TRP A 21 -1.21 1.96 -0.54
CA TRP A 21 -0.04 2.18 -1.40
C TRP A 21 1.20 1.69 -0.68
N VAL A 22 2.24 1.50 -1.47
CA VAL A 22 3.54 1.10 -0.95
C VAL A 22 4.40 2.35 -0.84
N SER A 23 5.00 2.57 0.31
CA SER A 23 5.93 3.68 0.46
C SER A 23 7.30 3.13 0.81
N ARG A 24 8.33 3.76 0.27
CA ARG A 24 9.69 3.39 0.56
C ARG A 24 10.07 3.96 1.91
N ASN A 25 11.08 3.39 2.52
CA ASN A 25 11.57 3.86 3.80
C ASN A 25 11.84 5.35 3.74
N GLY A 26 11.23 6.07 4.67
CA GLY A 26 11.49 7.50 4.78
C GLY A 26 10.78 8.36 3.77
N ASP A 27 10.03 7.79 2.85
CA ASP A 27 9.32 8.55 1.84
C ASP A 27 7.82 8.40 2.05
N PRO A 28 7.11 9.46 2.42
CA PRO A 28 5.66 9.36 2.67
C PRO A 28 4.82 9.21 1.41
N LYS A 29 5.40 9.38 0.25
CA LYS A 29 4.64 9.34 -1.01
C LYS A 29 4.53 7.93 -1.52
N PRO A 30 3.45 7.61 -2.25
CA PRO A 30 3.34 6.30 -2.87
C PRO A 30 4.48 6.05 -3.83
N HIS A 31 5.10 4.90 -3.70
CA HIS A 31 6.19 4.51 -4.59
C HIS A 31 5.64 4.32 -6.00
N GLY A 32 6.23 4.98 -6.95
CA GLY A 32 5.76 4.88 -8.33
C GLY A 32 4.43 5.54 -8.58
N SER A 33 3.92 6.31 -7.62
CA SER A 33 2.62 6.98 -7.73
C SER A 33 1.47 6.01 -7.93
N VAL A 34 1.61 4.78 -7.45
CA VAL A 34 0.59 3.75 -7.61
C VAL A 34 -0.22 3.64 -6.32
N VAL A 35 -1.53 3.67 -6.46
CA VAL A 35 -2.45 3.52 -5.35
C VAL A 35 -3.42 2.39 -5.72
N LEU A 36 -3.58 1.44 -4.80
CA LEU A 36 -4.43 0.28 -5.01
C LEU A 36 -5.75 0.50 -4.27
N ILE A 37 -6.82 -0.03 -4.81
CA ILE A 37 -8.16 0.18 -4.27
C ILE A 37 -8.70 -1.16 -3.79
N GLY A 38 -9.39 -1.15 -2.65
CA GLY A 38 -10.09 -2.30 -2.14
C GLY A 38 -11.35 -1.86 -1.45
N GLN A 39 -12.25 -2.79 -1.20
CA GLN A 39 -13.50 -2.47 -0.52
C GLN A 39 -13.32 -2.44 0.99
N THR A 40 -12.29 -3.09 1.49
CA THR A 40 -11.95 -3.06 2.91
C THR A 40 -10.47 -2.71 3.05
N GLN A 41 -10.09 -2.35 4.26
CA GLN A 41 -8.69 -2.07 4.54
C GLN A 41 -7.82 -3.28 4.22
N ASP A 42 -8.25 -4.46 4.65
CA ASP A 42 -7.47 -5.67 4.42
C ASP A 42 -7.30 -5.93 2.93
N GLU A 43 -8.36 -5.73 2.17
CA GLU A 43 -8.30 -5.98 0.73
C GLU A 43 -7.35 -4.99 0.05
N ALA A 44 -7.47 -3.72 0.41
CA ALA A 44 -6.60 -2.71 -0.19
C ALA A 44 -5.14 -2.99 0.14
N GLU A 45 -4.86 -3.34 1.38
CA GLU A 45 -3.49 -3.61 1.78
C GLU A 45 -2.95 -4.87 1.13
N ALA A 46 -3.79 -5.88 0.97
CA ALA A 46 -3.37 -7.11 0.29
C ALA A 46 -3.03 -6.82 -1.17
N ASN A 47 -3.82 -5.97 -1.81
CA ASN A 47 -3.55 -5.59 -3.19
C ASN A 47 -2.22 -4.84 -3.28
N ALA A 48 -1.97 -3.95 -2.34
CA ALA A 48 -0.71 -3.20 -2.34
C ALA A 48 0.48 -4.12 -2.13
N ARG A 49 0.34 -5.09 -1.21
CA ARG A 49 1.42 -6.03 -0.96
C ARG A 49 1.71 -6.86 -2.20
N ARG A 50 0.67 -7.30 -2.88
CA ARG A 50 0.83 -8.09 -4.09
C ARG A 50 1.55 -7.29 -5.18
N TRP A 51 1.18 -6.01 -5.30
CA TRP A 51 1.86 -5.14 -6.25
C TRP A 51 3.34 -5.00 -5.91
N ALA A 52 3.64 -4.82 -4.62
CA ALA A 52 5.02 -4.66 -4.18
C ALA A 52 5.86 -5.90 -4.48
N GLU A 53 5.25 -7.07 -4.35
CA GLU A 53 5.97 -8.31 -4.59
C GLU A 53 6.27 -8.52 -6.06
N LYS A 54 5.49 -7.90 -6.94
CA LYS A 54 5.73 -8.06 -8.38
C LYS A 54 6.74 -7.07 -8.92
N THR A 55 6.99 -6.03 -8.18
CA THR A 55 7.97 -5.04 -8.63
C THR A 55 9.24 -5.16 -7.82
#